data_faaf250dc1d8d9d5bdb68f4202733058
#
_entry.id   faaf250dc1d8d9d5bdb68f4202733058
#
_cell.length_a   1.000
_cell.length_b   1.000
_cell.length_c   1.000
_cell.angle_alpha   90.00
_cell.angle_beta   90.00
_cell.angle_gamma   90.00
#
_symmetry.space_group_name_H-M   'P 1'
#
loop_
_entity.id
_entity.type
_entity.pdbx_description
1 polymer ?
#
loop_
_entity_poly.entity_id
_entity_poly.type
_entity_poly.pdbx_seq_one_letter_code
_entity_poly.pdbx_strand_id
1 'polypeptide(L)'
;MASKENIHPQRTPIEKIGKSKLIERLLSGQDNSLCDNVSSYQNTGGSLFTSHTLLLEGTDFNLVYNPIKHLGYKAVITSLGPIYASLHTPVAISVRVGLSARFFTEDVEELWEGMSAAMREHNIEVSGVDLQPSLTGLTISVSTLGKQQKELFVQRKKVVSGDLICISGSPGAAFMGLQVLEREKRAFEGKDGLQPKLEGYKFILKRYLSPELDKTLHETLLNNEIIPSEGEFIAKGLSDAVKRVCHRNGLGAQIYLDKIPIASQTFNMADELGIDVTTAALNGGDDMLILYVIPLSDYEKLSKELPALDIIGHLTSAGSGTMLVTPDGTPIPLKAQGWSD
;
A
#
# COMPACT_ATOMS: atom_id res chain seq x y z
N MET A 1 57.45 6.32 16.86
CA MET A 1 56.43 6.78 15.89
C MET A 1 55.22 5.92 16.10
N ALA A 2 54.22 6.42 16.83
CA ALA A 2 52.98 5.68 17.07
C ALA A 2 52.06 5.86 15.83
N SER A 3 51.68 4.75 15.22
CA SER A 3 50.70 4.72 14.13
C SER A 3 49.33 5.18 14.68
N LYS A 4 48.84 6.33 14.17
CA LYS A 4 47.44 6.75 14.37
C LYS A 4 46.56 5.74 13.64
N GLU A 5 45.99 4.79 14.35
CA GLU A 5 44.85 4.03 13.84
C GLU A 5 43.72 5.02 13.50
N ASN A 6 43.40 5.12 12.23
CA ASN A 6 42.21 5.79 11.73
C ASN A 6 40.97 4.97 12.19
N ILE A 7 40.43 5.28 13.35
CA ILE A 7 39.16 4.76 13.81
C ILE A 7 38.08 5.39 12.93
N HIS A 8 37.77 4.77 11.81
CA HIS A 8 36.56 5.12 11.08
C HIS A 8 35.35 4.80 11.98
N PRO A 9 34.44 5.73 12.19
CA PRO A 9 33.27 5.44 13.01
C PRO A 9 32.52 4.27 12.43
N GLN A 10 32.20 3.29 13.28
CA GLN A 10 31.54 2.05 12.87
C GLN A 10 30.19 2.40 12.24
N ARG A 11 30.06 2.15 10.93
CA ARG A 11 28.83 2.42 10.17
C ARG A 11 27.85 1.29 10.39
N THR A 12 26.60 1.63 10.71
CA THR A 12 25.52 0.65 10.92
C THR A 12 24.77 0.46 9.59
N PRO A 13 24.70 -0.75 9.04
CA PRO A 13 23.89 -1.05 7.87
C PRO A 13 22.40 -0.74 8.13
N ILE A 14 21.72 -0.19 7.13
CA ILE A 14 20.29 0.20 7.24
C ILE A 14 19.42 -1.03 7.56
N GLU A 15 19.74 -2.19 6.99
CA GLU A 15 19.04 -3.45 7.24
C GLU A 15 19.00 -3.88 8.71
N LYS A 16 20.02 -3.49 9.54
CA LYS A 16 20.03 -3.77 10.98
C LYS A 16 19.04 -2.93 11.78
N ILE A 17 18.75 -1.73 11.31
CA ILE A 17 17.81 -0.80 11.97
C ILE A 17 16.41 -0.98 11.41
N GLY A 18 16.29 -1.29 10.12
CA GLY A 18 15.06 -1.29 9.35
C GLY A 18 14.68 0.12 8.87
N LYS A 19 13.99 0.18 7.73
CA LYS A 19 13.61 1.43 7.08
C LYS A 19 12.71 2.30 7.99
N SER A 20 11.68 1.72 8.58
CA SER A 20 10.69 2.45 9.39
C SER A 20 11.33 3.09 10.62
N LYS A 21 12.16 2.35 11.38
CA LYS A 21 12.88 2.90 12.54
C LYS A 21 13.90 3.98 12.15
N LEU A 22 14.54 3.86 10.97
CA LEU A 22 15.43 4.89 10.48
C LEU A 22 14.68 6.19 10.18
N ILE A 23 13.52 6.10 9.51
CA ILE A 23 12.66 7.26 9.22
C ILE A 23 12.19 7.94 10.52
N GLU A 24 11.70 7.18 11.48
CA GLU A 24 11.35 7.72 12.81
C GLU A 24 12.51 8.48 13.46
N ARG A 25 13.73 7.92 13.40
CA ARG A 25 14.92 8.56 13.93
C ARG A 25 15.26 9.86 13.23
N LEU A 26 15.11 9.91 11.89
CA LEU A 26 15.36 11.12 11.09
C LEU A 26 14.33 12.21 11.38
N LEU A 27 13.10 11.83 11.68
CA LEU A 27 11.99 12.72 11.97
C LEU A 27 11.78 12.98 13.45
N SER A 28 12.64 12.41 14.32
CA SER A 28 12.59 12.65 15.77
C SER A 28 12.72 14.14 16.10
N GLY A 29 11.80 14.66 16.92
CA GLY A 29 11.75 16.06 17.29
C GLY A 29 10.89 16.96 16.38
N GLN A 30 10.20 16.39 15.41
CA GLN A 30 9.18 17.09 14.64
C GLN A 30 7.78 16.77 15.21
N ASP A 31 6.93 17.79 15.33
CA ASP A 31 5.57 17.69 15.92
C ASP A 31 4.58 16.86 15.09
N ASN A 32 5.01 16.34 13.95
CA ASN A 32 4.15 15.58 13.04
C ASN A 32 4.36 14.09 13.25
N SER A 33 3.28 13.38 13.53
CA SER A 33 3.19 11.91 13.44
C SER A 33 3.36 11.48 11.98
N LEU A 34 4.58 11.50 11.50
CA LEU A 34 4.89 11.19 10.10
C LEU A 34 4.88 9.69 9.88
N CYS A 35 3.98 9.25 9.04
CA CYS A 35 4.15 7.98 8.34
C CYS A 35 5.23 8.14 7.27
N ASP A 36 5.95 7.08 6.92
CA ASP A 36 7.16 7.16 6.09
C ASP A 36 6.99 7.76 4.68
N ASN A 37 5.76 7.90 4.18
CA ASN A 37 5.49 8.46 2.85
C ASN A 37 4.34 9.48 2.81
N VAL A 38 3.89 9.96 3.97
CA VAL A 38 2.77 10.89 4.06
C VAL A 38 3.06 12.01 5.07
N SER A 39 2.43 13.16 4.88
CA SER A 39 2.48 14.30 5.80
C SER A 39 1.13 14.99 5.88
N SER A 40 0.75 15.47 7.05
CA SER A 40 -0.48 16.22 7.23
C SER A 40 -0.19 17.63 7.77
N TYR A 41 -0.96 18.59 7.28
CA TYR A 41 -0.89 19.99 7.72
C TYR A 41 -2.28 20.47 8.10
N GLN A 42 -2.41 21.07 9.27
CA GLN A 42 -3.64 21.71 9.68
C GLN A 42 -3.60 23.19 9.31
N ASN A 43 -4.69 23.71 8.77
CA ASN A 43 -4.88 25.12 8.51
C ASN A 43 -6.30 25.56 8.93
N THR A 44 -6.59 26.84 8.82
CA THR A 44 -7.90 27.41 9.22
C THR A 44 -9.09 26.86 8.42
N GLY A 45 -8.86 26.25 7.24
CA GLY A 45 -9.89 25.72 6.34
C GLY A 45 -10.06 24.20 6.37
N GLY A 46 -9.29 23.49 7.20
CA GLY A 46 -9.32 22.02 7.27
C GLY A 46 -7.94 21.39 7.36
N SER A 47 -7.80 20.15 6.94
CA SER A 47 -6.54 19.41 6.89
C SER A 47 -6.07 19.23 5.45
N LEU A 48 -4.79 19.43 5.21
CA LEU A 48 -4.09 19.04 3.98
C LEU A 48 -3.27 17.80 4.26
N PHE A 49 -3.29 16.85 3.34
CA PHE A 49 -2.56 15.61 3.42
C PHE A 49 -1.79 15.38 2.13
N THR A 50 -0.52 15.01 2.24
CA THR A 50 0.31 14.68 1.08
C THR A 50 0.77 13.24 1.15
N SER A 51 0.77 12.56 0.03
CA SER A 51 1.42 11.26 -0.12
C SER A 51 2.51 11.32 -1.17
N HIS A 52 3.53 10.50 -1.01
CA HIS A 52 4.67 10.43 -1.91
C HIS A 52 4.97 8.97 -2.24
N THR A 53 5.07 8.69 -3.53
CA THR A 53 5.41 7.36 -4.06
C THR A 53 6.66 7.46 -4.92
N LEU A 54 7.57 6.51 -4.76
CA LEU A 54 8.73 6.33 -5.61
C LEU A 54 8.73 4.89 -6.12
N LEU A 55 8.72 4.71 -7.43
CA LEU A 55 8.81 3.40 -8.09
C LEU A 55 10.10 3.31 -8.89
N LEU A 56 10.86 2.26 -8.67
CA LEU A 56 12.16 2.00 -9.26
C LEU A 56 12.11 0.75 -10.14
N GLU A 57 12.57 0.87 -11.37
CA GLU A 57 12.74 -0.27 -12.25
C GLU A 57 13.68 -1.32 -11.65
N GLY A 58 13.29 -2.60 -11.77
CA GLY A 58 14.02 -3.73 -11.21
C GLY A 58 13.76 -3.98 -9.72
N THR A 59 13.10 -3.04 -9.02
CA THR A 59 12.71 -3.18 -7.61
C THR A 59 11.19 -3.26 -7.47
N ASP A 60 10.47 -2.24 -7.95
CA ASP A 60 9.03 -2.13 -7.80
C ASP A 60 8.26 -2.63 -9.04
N PHE A 61 8.92 -2.69 -10.18
CA PHE A 61 8.36 -3.18 -11.44
C PHE A 61 9.44 -3.68 -12.39
N ASN A 62 9.02 -4.50 -13.37
CA ASN A 62 9.89 -4.99 -14.43
C ASN A 62 9.22 -4.79 -15.79
N LEU A 63 9.85 -4.04 -16.68
CA LEU A 63 9.30 -3.70 -18.01
C LEU A 63 9.15 -4.89 -18.97
N VAL A 64 9.76 -6.05 -18.64
CA VAL A 64 9.56 -7.28 -19.42
C VAL A 64 8.09 -7.73 -19.39
N TYR A 65 7.37 -7.48 -18.28
CA TYR A 65 5.98 -7.91 -18.11
C TYR A 65 5.04 -6.83 -17.57
N ASN A 66 5.54 -5.62 -17.24
CA ASN A 66 4.68 -4.48 -16.92
C ASN A 66 4.56 -3.58 -18.16
N PRO A 67 3.42 -3.58 -18.89
CA PRO A 67 3.19 -2.62 -19.94
C PRO A 67 3.27 -1.18 -19.39
N ILE A 68 3.95 -0.30 -20.10
CA ILE A 68 4.26 1.07 -19.65
C ILE A 68 2.99 1.84 -19.28
N LYS A 69 1.91 1.68 -20.06
CA LYS A 69 0.60 2.28 -19.78
C LYS A 69 0.01 1.82 -18.43
N HIS A 70 0.05 0.51 -18.16
CA HIS A 70 -0.42 -0.03 -16.88
C HIS A 70 0.44 0.46 -15.70
N LEU A 71 1.74 0.56 -15.91
CA LEU A 71 2.66 1.12 -14.92
C LEU A 71 2.32 2.57 -14.59
N GLY A 72 2.02 3.40 -15.60
CA GLY A 72 1.57 4.78 -15.40
C GLY A 72 0.29 4.86 -14.55
N TYR A 73 -0.71 4.04 -14.86
CA TYR A 73 -1.93 3.92 -14.08
C TYR A 73 -1.65 3.51 -12.63
N LYS A 74 -0.90 2.43 -12.43
CA LYS A 74 -0.53 1.90 -11.10
C LYS A 74 0.23 2.93 -10.26
N ALA A 75 1.14 3.71 -10.85
CA ALA A 75 1.89 4.72 -10.14
C ALA A 75 0.99 5.79 -9.52
N VAL A 76 -0.04 6.24 -10.24
CA VAL A 76 -1.04 7.17 -9.72
C VAL A 76 -1.86 6.52 -8.61
N ILE A 77 -2.42 5.32 -8.83
CA ILE A 77 -3.22 4.59 -7.83
C ILE A 77 -2.44 4.39 -6.52
N THR A 78 -1.16 4.02 -6.60
CA THR A 78 -0.31 3.85 -5.41
C THR A 78 -0.16 5.15 -4.61
N SER A 79 -0.12 6.29 -5.29
CA SER A 79 -0.05 7.61 -4.63
C SER A 79 -1.39 8.07 -4.06
N LEU A 80 -2.51 7.62 -4.63
CA LEU A 80 -3.86 7.97 -4.17
C LEU A 80 -4.31 7.17 -2.94
N GLY A 81 -3.88 5.93 -2.82
CA GLY A 81 -4.31 5.03 -1.75
C GLY A 81 -4.20 5.63 -0.35
N PRO A 82 -3.05 6.20 0.06
CA PRO A 82 -2.91 6.84 1.37
C PRO A 82 -3.84 8.05 1.57
N ILE A 83 -4.17 8.78 0.50
CA ILE A 83 -5.10 9.92 0.57
C ILE A 83 -6.51 9.45 0.95
N TYR A 84 -7.02 8.42 0.25
CA TYR A 84 -8.31 7.83 0.57
C TYR A 84 -8.33 7.13 1.93
N ALA A 85 -7.26 6.41 2.28
CA ALA A 85 -7.14 5.78 3.59
C ALA A 85 -7.24 6.80 4.73
N SER A 86 -6.68 7.99 4.56
CA SER A 86 -6.76 9.08 5.54
C SER A 86 -8.07 9.86 5.53
N LEU A 87 -9.07 9.46 4.71
CA LEU A 87 -10.34 10.16 4.49
C LEU A 87 -10.18 11.57 3.91
N HIS A 88 -9.15 11.78 3.07
CA HIS A 88 -8.98 13.00 2.30
C HIS A 88 -9.42 12.81 0.86
N THR A 89 -9.90 13.87 0.25
CA THR A 89 -10.23 13.89 -1.18
C THR A 89 -8.99 14.35 -1.95
N PRO A 90 -8.46 13.58 -2.90
CA PRO A 90 -7.34 14.00 -3.71
C PRO A 90 -7.72 15.21 -4.57
N VAL A 91 -6.83 16.20 -4.69
CA VAL A 91 -7.11 17.44 -5.42
C VAL A 91 -6.07 17.75 -6.49
N ALA A 92 -4.82 17.38 -6.26
CA ALA A 92 -3.75 17.66 -7.21
C ALA A 92 -2.65 16.60 -7.14
N ILE A 93 -1.97 16.40 -8.26
CA ILE A 93 -0.88 15.45 -8.40
C ILE A 93 0.32 16.08 -9.11
N SER A 94 1.52 15.78 -8.63
CA SER A 94 2.79 16.18 -9.23
C SER A 94 3.60 14.94 -9.57
N VAL A 95 4.11 14.88 -10.79
CA VAL A 95 4.83 13.71 -11.34
C VAL A 95 6.27 14.09 -11.68
N ARG A 96 7.22 13.26 -11.32
CA ARG A 96 8.61 13.34 -11.75
C ARG A 96 9.03 12.00 -12.33
N VAL A 97 9.67 12.02 -13.51
CA VAL A 97 10.09 10.80 -14.20
C VAL A 97 11.57 10.91 -14.54
N GLY A 98 12.35 9.94 -14.08
CA GLY A 98 13.73 9.73 -14.50
C GLY A 98 13.80 8.72 -15.64
N LEU A 99 14.38 9.10 -16.78
CA LEU A 99 14.40 8.32 -18.02
C LEU A 99 15.84 8.04 -18.46
N SER A 100 16.20 6.78 -18.67
CA SER A 100 17.48 6.44 -19.32
C SER A 100 17.40 6.61 -20.83
N ALA A 101 18.57 6.66 -21.49
CA ALA A 101 18.67 6.91 -22.93
C ALA A 101 18.02 5.85 -23.82
N ARG A 102 17.51 4.76 -23.27
CA ARG A 102 16.82 3.70 -24.03
C ARG A 102 15.34 4.00 -24.30
N PHE A 103 14.75 5.00 -23.62
CA PHE A 103 13.35 5.36 -23.78
C PHE A 103 13.15 6.37 -24.91
N PHE A 104 12.07 6.18 -25.64
CA PHE A 104 11.61 7.05 -26.71
C PHE A 104 10.45 7.94 -26.26
N THR A 105 10.12 8.94 -27.05
CA THR A 105 8.99 9.84 -26.78
C THR A 105 7.69 9.06 -26.60
N GLU A 106 7.46 8.07 -27.45
CA GLU A 106 6.27 7.22 -27.46
C GLU A 106 6.11 6.44 -26.15
N ASP A 107 7.22 5.97 -25.54
CA ASP A 107 7.20 5.29 -24.24
C ASP A 107 6.71 6.24 -23.12
N VAL A 108 7.16 7.50 -23.18
CA VAL A 108 6.74 8.54 -22.21
C VAL A 108 5.29 8.93 -22.42
N GLU A 109 4.83 9.03 -23.65
CA GLU A 109 3.44 9.30 -24.00
C GLU A 109 2.52 8.17 -23.55
N GLU A 110 2.92 6.90 -23.73
CA GLU A 110 2.19 5.73 -23.24
C GLU A 110 2.11 5.69 -21.71
N LEU A 111 3.22 5.97 -21.01
CA LEU A 111 3.25 6.12 -19.55
C LEU A 111 2.26 7.18 -19.08
N TRP A 112 2.30 8.34 -19.74
CA TRP A 112 1.43 9.48 -19.43
C TRP A 112 -0.05 9.20 -19.72
N GLU A 113 -0.35 8.44 -20.77
CA GLU A 113 -1.72 8.00 -21.07
C GLU A 113 -2.30 7.17 -19.93
N GLY A 114 -1.50 6.24 -19.36
CA GLY A 114 -1.88 5.46 -18.18
C GLY A 114 -2.13 6.34 -16.96
N MET A 115 -1.20 7.24 -16.65
CA MET A 115 -1.35 8.21 -15.56
C MET A 115 -2.61 9.06 -15.72
N SER A 116 -2.82 9.60 -16.94
CA SER A 116 -3.98 10.43 -17.27
C SER A 116 -5.30 9.69 -17.15
N ALA A 117 -5.33 8.38 -17.44
CA ALA A 117 -6.50 7.55 -17.24
C ALA A 117 -6.90 7.47 -15.77
N ALA A 118 -5.94 7.17 -14.88
CA ALA A 118 -6.18 7.15 -13.43
C ALA A 118 -6.58 8.54 -12.89
N MET A 119 -5.90 9.59 -13.32
CA MET A 119 -6.25 10.96 -12.89
C MET A 119 -7.67 11.37 -13.29
N ARG A 120 -8.09 11.06 -14.52
CA ARG A 120 -9.47 11.31 -14.97
C ARG A 120 -10.50 10.51 -14.18
N GLU A 121 -10.22 9.23 -13.92
CA GLU A 121 -11.10 8.37 -13.13
C GLU A 121 -11.33 8.94 -11.72
N HIS A 122 -10.31 9.50 -11.12
CA HIS A 122 -10.35 10.05 -9.76
C HIS A 122 -10.57 11.58 -9.71
N ASN A 123 -10.86 12.24 -10.84
CA ASN A 123 -11.13 13.67 -10.97
C ASN A 123 -10.00 14.56 -10.38
N ILE A 124 -8.75 14.26 -10.74
CA ILE A 124 -7.58 14.93 -10.19
C ILE A 124 -6.92 15.80 -11.25
N GLU A 125 -6.51 17.00 -10.85
CA GLU A 125 -5.76 17.92 -11.68
C GLU A 125 -4.24 17.69 -11.56
N VAL A 126 -3.53 17.88 -12.68
CA VAL A 126 -2.05 17.88 -12.68
C VAL A 126 -1.55 19.22 -12.18
N SER A 127 -0.72 19.20 -11.14
CA SER A 127 -0.07 20.41 -10.61
C SER A 127 1.35 20.62 -11.17
N GLY A 128 1.95 19.60 -11.75
CA GLY A 128 3.27 19.71 -12.35
C GLY A 128 3.84 18.39 -12.85
N VAL A 129 4.69 18.49 -13.88
CA VAL A 129 5.45 17.36 -14.46
C VAL A 129 6.89 17.79 -14.63
N ASP A 130 7.83 16.92 -14.26
CA ASP A 130 9.26 17.11 -14.49
C ASP A 130 9.88 15.84 -15.06
N LEU A 131 10.74 15.98 -16.06
CA LEU A 131 11.45 14.88 -16.72
C LEU A 131 12.96 15.07 -16.55
N GLN A 132 13.62 14.06 -16.01
CA GLN A 132 15.06 14.10 -15.73
C GLN A 132 15.78 12.92 -16.37
N PRO A 133 17.03 13.09 -16.84
CA PRO A 133 17.84 11.94 -17.27
C PRO A 133 18.18 11.03 -16.10
N SER A 134 18.15 9.71 -16.34
CA SER A 134 18.52 8.67 -15.38
C SER A 134 19.60 7.76 -15.98
N LEU A 135 20.52 7.28 -15.17
CA LEU A 135 21.50 6.28 -15.56
C LEU A 135 21.02 4.84 -15.27
N THR A 136 19.98 4.68 -14.45
CA THR A 136 19.57 3.39 -13.89
C THR A 136 18.19 2.91 -14.37
N GLY A 137 17.73 3.35 -15.55
CA GLY A 137 16.45 2.92 -16.10
C GLY A 137 15.32 3.92 -15.85
N LEU A 138 14.10 3.40 -15.63
CA LEU A 138 12.90 4.21 -15.37
C LEU A 138 12.70 4.39 -13.86
N THR A 139 12.55 5.63 -13.45
CA THR A 139 12.18 6.01 -12.08
C THR A 139 10.94 6.89 -12.13
N ILE A 140 9.93 6.58 -11.34
CA ILE A 140 8.67 7.33 -11.29
C ILE A 140 8.44 7.81 -9.87
N SER A 141 8.33 9.12 -9.68
CA SER A 141 7.94 9.73 -8.41
C SER A 141 6.63 10.47 -8.59
N VAL A 142 5.65 10.13 -7.74
CA VAL A 142 4.33 10.74 -7.75
C VAL A 142 4.05 11.31 -6.37
N SER A 143 3.61 12.56 -6.33
CA SER A 143 3.18 13.22 -5.10
C SER A 143 1.73 13.68 -5.26
N THR A 144 0.86 13.28 -4.34
CA THR A 144 -0.56 13.65 -4.34
C THR A 144 -0.88 14.54 -3.15
N LEU A 145 -1.65 15.60 -3.41
CA LEU A 145 -2.22 16.47 -2.39
C LEU A 145 -3.70 16.12 -2.21
N GLY A 146 -4.11 15.88 -0.98
CA GLY A 146 -5.49 15.70 -0.57
C GLY A 146 -5.94 16.78 0.41
N LYS A 147 -7.25 17.04 0.44
CA LYS A 147 -7.88 17.92 1.42
C LYS A 147 -9.00 17.19 2.15
N GLN A 148 -9.20 17.52 3.41
CA GLN A 148 -10.30 17.02 4.22
C GLN A 148 -11.15 18.20 4.71
N GLN A 149 -12.46 18.02 4.70
CA GLN A 149 -13.38 18.99 5.26
C GLN A 149 -13.21 19.05 6.79
N LYS A 150 -13.29 20.26 7.35
CA LYS A 150 -13.07 20.51 8.79
C LYS A 150 -14.04 19.71 9.66
N GLU A 151 -15.29 19.57 9.22
CA GLU A 151 -16.36 18.87 9.94
C GLU A 151 -16.03 17.39 10.17
N LEU A 152 -15.43 16.72 9.18
CA LEU A 152 -15.01 15.31 9.27
C LEU A 152 -13.85 15.12 10.24
N PHE A 153 -12.89 16.02 10.21
CA PHE A 153 -11.74 15.97 11.10
C PHE A 153 -12.16 16.07 12.57
N VAL A 154 -13.10 16.96 12.88
CA VAL A 154 -13.58 17.18 14.26
C VAL A 154 -14.38 15.97 14.78
N GLN A 155 -15.05 15.22 13.92
CA GLN A 155 -15.86 14.06 14.30
C GLN A 155 -15.05 12.77 14.48
N ARG A 156 -13.80 12.75 14.05
CA ARG A 156 -12.94 11.56 14.13
C ARG A 156 -12.64 11.21 15.59
N LYS A 157 -13.02 9.98 15.99
CA LYS A 157 -12.74 9.48 17.35
C LYS A 157 -11.26 9.04 17.46
N LYS A 158 -10.75 9.09 18.68
CA LYS A 158 -9.43 8.50 18.98
C LYS A 158 -9.50 6.99 18.85
N VAL A 159 -8.47 6.37 18.27
CA VAL A 159 -8.31 4.91 18.20
C VAL A 159 -8.16 4.33 19.61
N VAL A 160 -8.91 3.30 19.92
CA VAL A 160 -8.89 2.63 21.22
C VAL A 160 -8.90 1.09 21.08
N SER A 161 -8.50 0.40 22.15
CA SER A 161 -8.65 -1.06 22.23
C SER A 161 -10.13 -1.46 22.11
N GLY A 162 -10.42 -2.49 21.33
CA GLY A 162 -11.77 -2.94 20.98
C GLY A 162 -12.28 -2.41 19.65
N ASP A 163 -11.65 -1.38 19.06
CA ASP A 163 -12.03 -0.91 17.72
C ASP A 163 -11.78 -2.01 16.67
N LEU A 164 -12.68 -2.07 15.69
CA LEU A 164 -12.69 -3.08 14.65
C LEU A 164 -11.62 -2.79 13.59
N ILE A 165 -10.97 -3.83 13.11
CA ILE A 165 -10.07 -3.78 11.96
C ILE A 165 -10.81 -4.34 10.76
N CYS A 166 -11.00 -3.50 9.75
CA CYS A 166 -11.77 -3.83 8.55
C CYS A 166 -10.90 -3.62 7.30
N ILE A 167 -11.11 -4.44 6.27
CA ILE A 167 -10.41 -4.27 4.98
C ILE A 167 -11.39 -4.24 3.82
N SER A 168 -11.00 -3.51 2.75
CA SER A 168 -11.71 -3.50 1.48
C SER A 168 -11.11 -4.55 0.54
N GLY A 169 -11.86 -5.57 0.14
CA GLY A 169 -11.44 -6.53 -0.87
C GLY A 169 -10.49 -7.64 -0.39
N SER A 170 -9.91 -8.38 -1.33
CA SER A 170 -9.20 -9.65 -1.09
C SER A 170 -7.70 -9.51 -1.24
N PRO A 171 -6.90 -9.64 -0.16
CA PRO A 171 -5.45 -9.56 -0.22
C PRO A 171 -4.81 -10.82 -0.82
N GLY A 172 -3.58 -10.65 -1.35
CA GLY A 172 -2.72 -11.71 -1.88
C GLY A 172 -2.88 -11.96 -3.38
N ALA A 173 -3.92 -11.46 -4.02
CA ALA A 173 -4.16 -11.69 -5.44
C ALA A 173 -3.12 -11.03 -6.35
N ALA A 174 -2.66 -9.82 -6.00
CA ALA A 174 -1.62 -9.11 -6.74
C ALA A 174 -0.28 -9.85 -6.67
N PHE A 175 0.07 -10.37 -5.51
CA PHE A 175 1.28 -11.17 -5.33
C PHE A 175 1.26 -12.43 -6.21
N MET A 176 0.13 -13.15 -6.27
CA MET A 176 -0.02 -14.30 -7.16
C MET A 176 0.12 -13.91 -8.62
N GLY A 177 -0.41 -12.75 -9.02
CA GLY A 177 -0.22 -12.20 -10.36
C GLY A 177 1.25 -11.95 -10.70
N LEU A 178 2.01 -11.38 -9.77
CA LEU A 178 3.46 -11.19 -9.91
C LEU A 178 4.18 -12.54 -10.05
N GLN A 179 3.84 -13.53 -9.21
CA GLN A 179 4.50 -14.85 -9.26
C GLN A 179 4.27 -15.57 -10.58
N VAL A 180 3.06 -15.47 -11.17
CA VAL A 180 2.79 -15.98 -12.52
C VAL A 180 3.67 -15.28 -13.56
N LEU A 181 3.76 -13.95 -13.54
CA LEU A 181 4.57 -13.21 -14.50
C LEU A 181 6.06 -13.53 -14.38
N GLU A 182 6.58 -13.67 -13.16
CA GLU A 182 7.96 -14.08 -12.91
C GLU A 182 8.23 -15.53 -13.36
N ARG A 183 7.28 -16.45 -13.15
CA ARG A 183 7.37 -17.82 -13.66
C ARG A 183 7.44 -17.84 -15.18
N GLU A 184 6.52 -17.15 -15.84
CA GLU A 184 6.46 -17.09 -17.30
C GLU A 184 7.71 -16.44 -17.89
N LYS A 185 8.19 -15.34 -17.31
CA LYS A 185 9.45 -14.72 -17.72
C LYS A 185 10.60 -15.73 -17.72
N ARG A 186 10.78 -16.49 -16.62
CA ARG A 186 11.84 -17.52 -16.52
C ARG A 186 11.63 -18.64 -17.55
N ALA A 187 10.39 -19.07 -17.79
CA ALA A 187 10.08 -20.16 -18.72
C ALA A 187 10.34 -19.79 -20.18
N PHE A 188 10.19 -18.51 -20.54
CA PHE A 188 10.34 -17.99 -21.90
C PHE A 188 11.67 -17.27 -22.15
N GLU A 189 12.53 -17.12 -21.14
CA GLU A 189 13.83 -16.50 -21.28
C GLU A 189 14.68 -17.26 -22.33
N GLY A 190 15.15 -16.55 -23.36
CA GLY A 190 15.92 -17.13 -24.47
C GLY A 190 15.10 -17.91 -25.51
N LYS A 191 13.77 -17.88 -25.47
CA LYS A 191 12.88 -18.55 -26.44
C LYS A 191 12.19 -17.49 -27.32
N ASP A 192 12.85 -17.08 -28.40
CA ASP A 192 12.32 -16.08 -29.32
C ASP A 192 11.00 -16.54 -29.97
N GLY A 193 10.03 -15.63 -30.03
CA GLY A 193 8.76 -15.81 -30.75
C GLY A 193 7.70 -16.62 -30.01
N LEU A 194 7.94 -17.12 -28.82
CA LEU A 194 6.94 -17.77 -27.98
C LEU A 194 6.30 -16.76 -27.02
N GLN A 195 4.98 -16.82 -26.89
CA GLN A 195 4.24 -16.01 -25.92
C GLN A 195 3.58 -16.89 -24.87
N PRO A 196 3.59 -16.45 -23.59
CA PRO A 196 2.93 -17.19 -22.52
C PRO A 196 1.40 -17.20 -22.71
N LYS A 197 0.74 -18.30 -22.34
CA LYS A 197 -0.72 -18.40 -22.31
C LYS A 197 -1.23 -17.86 -20.98
N LEU A 198 -1.59 -16.58 -20.95
CA LEU A 198 -2.02 -15.86 -19.74
C LEU A 198 -3.54 -15.80 -19.55
N GLU A 199 -4.33 -16.38 -20.46
CA GLU A 199 -5.79 -16.29 -20.46
C GLU A 199 -6.46 -16.84 -19.19
N GLY A 200 -5.89 -17.89 -18.60
CA GLY A 200 -6.37 -18.50 -17.35
C GLY A 200 -6.15 -17.66 -16.09
N TYR A 201 -5.28 -16.64 -16.16
CA TYR A 201 -4.82 -15.88 -15.01
C TYR A 201 -5.36 -14.44 -14.95
N LYS A 202 -6.38 -14.12 -15.76
CA LYS A 202 -6.89 -12.74 -15.92
C LYS A 202 -7.18 -12.02 -14.61
N PHE A 203 -7.79 -12.70 -13.64
CA PHE A 203 -8.15 -12.09 -12.35
C PHE A 203 -6.90 -11.60 -11.59
N ILE A 204 -5.95 -12.51 -11.34
CA ILE A 204 -4.74 -12.18 -10.56
C ILE A 204 -3.81 -11.21 -11.31
N LEU A 205 -3.70 -11.34 -12.64
CA LEU A 205 -2.92 -10.43 -13.47
C LEU A 205 -3.52 -9.02 -13.46
N LYS A 206 -4.85 -8.89 -13.52
CA LYS A 206 -5.53 -7.60 -13.40
C LYS A 206 -5.21 -6.95 -12.05
N ARG A 207 -5.24 -7.72 -10.95
CA ARG A 207 -4.93 -7.20 -9.61
C ARG A 207 -3.52 -6.65 -9.49
N TYR A 208 -2.55 -7.26 -10.17
CA TYR A 208 -1.17 -6.79 -10.15
C TYR A 208 -0.89 -5.65 -11.14
N LEU A 209 -1.31 -5.82 -12.42
CA LEU A 209 -0.96 -4.89 -13.50
C LEU A 209 -1.85 -3.63 -13.54
N SER A 210 -3.12 -3.76 -13.14
CA SER A 210 -4.10 -2.68 -13.20
C SER A 210 -4.98 -2.70 -11.94
N PRO A 211 -4.38 -2.45 -10.77
CA PRO A 211 -5.12 -2.45 -9.50
C PRO A 211 -6.18 -1.36 -9.49
N GLU A 212 -7.33 -1.68 -8.93
CA GLU A 212 -8.45 -0.75 -8.75
C GLU A 212 -8.45 -0.22 -7.32
N LEU A 213 -8.68 1.06 -7.16
CA LEU A 213 -8.90 1.71 -5.88
C LEU A 213 -10.34 2.24 -5.84
N ASP A 214 -11.14 1.70 -4.93
CA ASP A 214 -12.56 2.07 -4.82
C ASP A 214 -12.73 3.46 -4.21
N LYS A 215 -12.93 4.46 -5.09
CA LYS A 215 -13.23 5.83 -4.66
C LYS A 215 -14.60 5.98 -4.01
N THR A 216 -15.54 5.05 -4.31
CA THR A 216 -16.91 5.13 -3.79
C THR A 216 -16.99 4.68 -2.34
N LEU A 217 -16.06 3.86 -1.88
CA LEU A 217 -15.98 3.40 -0.50
C LEU A 217 -15.85 4.58 0.48
N HIS A 218 -15.01 5.55 0.15
CA HIS A 218 -14.85 6.78 0.93
C HIS A 218 -16.17 7.56 1.03
N GLU A 219 -16.85 7.78 -0.09
CA GLU A 219 -18.13 8.47 -0.14
C GLU A 219 -19.22 7.69 0.62
N THR A 220 -19.24 6.37 0.47
CA THR A 220 -20.23 5.50 1.14
C THR A 220 -20.06 5.51 2.65
N LEU A 221 -18.81 5.47 3.15
CA LEU A 221 -18.53 5.63 4.58
C LEU A 221 -19.10 6.95 5.13
N LEU A 222 -18.83 8.05 4.43
CA LEU A 222 -19.28 9.38 4.86
C LEU A 222 -20.81 9.54 4.78
N ASN A 223 -21.43 9.09 3.69
CA ASN A 223 -22.88 9.17 3.50
C ASN A 223 -23.64 8.36 4.56
N ASN A 224 -23.04 7.29 5.06
CA ASN A 224 -23.59 6.51 6.16
C ASN A 224 -23.10 7.01 7.54
N GLU A 225 -22.44 8.16 7.63
CA GLU A 225 -21.92 8.71 8.88
C GLU A 225 -21.07 7.70 9.68
N ILE A 226 -20.34 6.82 8.97
CA ILE A 226 -19.35 5.90 9.55
C ILE A 226 -18.00 6.55 9.36
N ILE A 227 -17.42 7.06 10.44
CA ILE A 227 -16.13 7.78 10.38
C ILE A 227 -15.06 6.91 11.01
N PRO A 228 -14.20 6.24 10.20
CA PRO A 228 -13.08 5.49 10.71
C PRO A 228 -12.19 6.33 11.62
N SER A 229 -11.79 5.76 12.74
CA SER A 229 -10.84 6.37 13.67
C SER A 229 -9.46 6.53 13.03
N GLU A 230 -9.09 5.59 12.14
CA GLU A 230 -7.85 5.60 11.37
C GLU A 230 -8.02 4.79 10.08
N GLY A 231 -7.15 5.03 9.10
CA GLY A 231 -7.02 4.21 7.91
C GLY A 231 -5.57 4.05 7.49
N GLU A 232 -5.26 2.91 6.87
CA GLU A 232 -3.93 2.58 6.35
C GLU A 232 -4.05 1.95 4.97
N PHE A 233 -3.16 2.33 4.07
CA PHE A 233 -3.12 1.79 2.71
C PHE A 233 -2.26 0.52 2.65
N ILE A 234 -2.84 -0.57 2.15
CA ILE A 234 -2.20 -1.88 2.07
C ILE A 234 -1.41 -2.00 0.76
N ALA A 235 -0.21 -1.45 0.74
CA ALA A 235 0.70 -1.57 -0.40
C ALA A 235 1.79 -2.63 -0.18
N LYS A 236 2.26 -2.82 1.06
CA LYS A 236 3.35 -3.73 1.41
C LYS A 236 2.91 -5.02 2.10
N GLY A 237 1.61 -5.29 2.07
CA GLY A 237 0.98 -6.43 2.71
C GLY A 237 0.14 -6.04 3.92
N LEU A 238 -0.83 -6.90 4.24
CA LEU A 238 -1.79 -6.67 5.32
C LEU A 238 -1.10 -6.63 6.69
N SER A 239 -0.11 -7.48 6.92
CA SER A 239 0.65 -7.50 8.18
C SER A 239 1.37 -6.19 8.46
N ASP A 240 1.99 -5.58 7.44
CA ASP A 240 2.65 -4.27 7.56
C ASP A 240 1.64 -3.18 7.94
N ALA A 241 0.48 -3.14 7.26
CA ALA A 241 -0.58 -2.17 7.54
C ALA A 241 -1.11 -2.27 8.98
N VAL A 242 -1.38 -3.49 9.46
CA VAL A 242 -1.82 -3.72 10.85
C VAL A 242 -0.75 -3.27 11.85
N LYS A 243 0.52 -3.64 11.62
CA LYS A 243 1.63 -3.25 12.51
C LYS A 243 1.82 -1.73 12.55
N ARG A 244 1.65 -1.02 11.42
CA ARG A 244 1.70 0.45 11.37
C ARG A 244 0.62 1.09 12.23
N VAL A 245 -0.62 0.62 12.11
CA VAL A 245 -1.73 1.10 12.95
C VAL A 245 -1.44 0.86 14.42
N CYS A 246 -1.03 -0.35 14.79
CA CYS A 246 -0.69 -0.69 16.18
C CYS A 246 0.43 0.18 16.74
N HIS A 247 1.49 0.36 15.97
CA HIS A 247 2.67 1.14 16.36
C HIS A 247 2.34 2.61 16.61
N ARG A 248 1.61 3.26 15.66
CA ARG A 248 1.21 4.66 15.81
C ARG A 248 0.34 4.94 17.03
N ASN A 249 -0.47 3.95 17.44
CA ASN A 249 -1.44 4.11 18.52
C ASN A 249 -0.98 3.50 19.85
N GLY A 250 0.18 2.84 19.89
CA GLY A 250 0.65 2.15 21.09
C GLY A 250 -0.29 1.02 21.52
N LEU A 251 -0.88 0.29 20.55
CA LEU A 251 -1.86 -0.78 20.76
C LEU A 251 -1.35 -2.10 20.18
N GLY A 252 -2.01 -3.19 20.54
CA GLY A 252 -1.91 -4.49 19.88
C GLY A 252 -3.10 -4.74 18.94
N ALA A 253 -3.11 -5.91 18.31
CA ALA A 253 -4.22 -6.37 17.47
C ALA A 253 -4.37 -7.89 17.51
N GLN A 254 -5.60 -8.35 17.28
CA GLN A 254 -5.90 -9.74 16.94
C GLN A 254 -6.56 -9.77 15.56
N ILE A 255 -5.91 -10.46 14.63
CA ILE A 255 -6.42 -10.69 13.27
C ILE A 255 -6.81 -12.16 13.16
N TYR A 256 -8.02 -12.45 12.71
CA TYR A 256 -8.54 -13.81 12.57
C TYR A 256 -8.31 -14.31 11.15
N LEU A 257 -7.53 -15.38 11.00
CA LEU A 257 -7.14 -15.91 9.68
C LEU A 257 -8.37 -16.33 8.86
N ASP A 258 -9.36 -16.93 9.48
CA ASP A 258 -10.62 -17.35 8.84
C ASP A 258 -11.55 -16.21 8.43
N LYS A 259 -11.26 -14.98 8.89
CA LYS A 259 -11.98 -13.75 8.52
C LYS A 259 -11.32 -12.96 7.40
N ILE A 260 -10.10 -13.31 7.00
CA ILE A 260 -9.43 -12.62 5.89
C ILE A 260 -10.10 -13.06 4.58
N PRO A 261 -10.67 -12.13 3.78
CA PRO A 261 -11.40 -12.47 2.56
C PRO A 261 -10.44 -12.79 1.41
N ILE A 262 -9.93 -14.01 1.34
CA ILE A 262 -9.07 -14.46 0.25
C ILE A 262 -9.91 -15.01 -0.90
N ALA A 263 -9.72 -14.47 -2.11
CA ALA A 263 -10.45 -14.92 -3.29
C ALA A 263 -10.11 -16.36 -3.67
N SER A 264 -11.11 -17.13 -4.16
CA SER A 264 -10.91 -18.50 -4.59
C SER A 264 -9.86 -18.66 -5.69
N GLN A 265 -9.75 -17.67 -6.59
CA GLN A 265 -8.70 -17.64 -7.62
C GLN A 265 -7.30 -17.52 -7.03
N THR A 266 -7.16 -16.82 -5.89
CA THR A 266 -5.90 -16.70 -5.15
C THR A 266 -5.52 -18.03 -4.52
N PHE A 267 -6.47 -18.75 -3.92
CA PHE A 267 -6.26 -20.11 -3.40
C PHE A 267 -5.82 -21.07 -4.49
N ASN A 268 -6.55 -21.14 -5.62
CA ASN A 268 -6.22 -22.01 -6.72
C ASN A 268 -4.81 -21.76 -7.28
N MET A 269 -4.42 -20.49 -7.34
CA MET A 269 -3.09 -20.13 -7.83
C MET A 269 -1.99 -20.44 -6.79
N ALA A 270 -2.28 -20.29 -5.52
CA ALA A 270 -1.37 -20.67 -4.44
C ALA A 270 -1.04 -22.15 -4.51
N ASP A 271 -2.06 -23.00 -4.70
CA ASP A 271 -1.89 -24.45 -4.89
C ASP A 271 -1.08 -24.78 -6.15
N GLU A 272 -1.38 -24.14 -7.30
CA GLU A 272 -0.65 -24.35 -8.56
C GLU A 272 0.84 -23.97 -8.42
N LEU A 273 1.16 -22.90 -7.70
CA LEU A 273 2.51 -22.40 -7.52
C LEU A 273 3.24 -23.03 -6.32
N GLY A 274 2.56 -23.80 -5.48
CA GLY A 274 3.12 -24.34 -4.23
C GLY A 274 3.46 -23.23 -3.22
N ILE A 275 2.69 -22.16 -3.19
CA ILE A 275 2.88 -21.00 -2.29
C ILE A 275 1.83 -21.06 -1.18
N ASP A 276 2.23 -20.78 0.05
CA ASP A 276 1.26 -20.63 1.14
C ASP A 276 0.40 -19.37 0.93
N VAL A 277 -0.90 -19.56 0.79
CA VAL A 277 -1.87 -18.52 0.53
C VAL A 277 -1.95 -17.51 1.69
N THR A 278 -1.73 -17.95 2.92
CA THR A 278 -1.70 -17.08 4.11
C THR A 278 -0.55 -16.09 4.02
N THR A 279 0.64 -16.58 3.65
CA THR A 279 1.82 -15.74 3.44
C THR A 279 1.57 -14.72 2.33
N ALA A 280 0.94 -15.14 1.23
CA ALA A 280 0.60 -14.22 0.14
C ALA A 280 -0.37 -13.11 0.58
N ALA A 281 -1.43 -13.47 1.31
CA ALA A 281 -2.42 -12.50 1.80
C ALA A 281 -1.84 -11.53 2.84
N LEU A 282 -0.98 -12.01 3.72
CA LEU A 282 -0.41 -11.22 4.81
C LEU A 282 0.79 -10.36 4.37
N ASN A 283 1.66 -10.89 3.51
CA ASN A 283 2.95 -10.30 3.19
C ASN A 283 3.23 -10.11 1.69
N GLY A 284 2.29 -10.43 0.82
CA GLY A 284 2.49 -10.38 -0.64
C GLY A 284 2.69 -8.98 -1.19
N GLY A 285 1.96 -8.01 -0.69
CA GLY A 285 2.00 -6.62 -1.16
C GLY A 285 1.27 -6.38 -2.48
N ASP A 286 1.29 -5.13 -2.92
CA ASP A 286 0.71 -4.61 -4.17
C ASP A 286 -0.82 -4.77 -4.33
N ASP A 287 -1.54 -5.16 -3.28
CA ASP A 287 -2.99 -5.37 -3.32
C ASP A 287 -3.79 -4.07 -3.49
N MET A 288 -3.19 -2.92 -3.14
CA MET A 288 -3.79 -1.58 -3.25
C MET A 288 -5.16 -1.46 -2.55
N LEU A 289 -5.29 -2.13 -1.41
CA LEU A 289 -6.48 -2.14 -0.57
C LEU A 289 -6.37 -1.12 0.56
N ILE A 290 -7.47 -0.88 1.27
CA ILE A 290 -7.49 0.00 2.43
C ILE A 290 -7.92 -0.79 3.67
N LEU A 291 -7.17 -0.61 4.74
CA LEU A 291 -7.54 -1.02 6.09
C LEU A 291 -8.15 0.19 6.81
N TYR A 292 -9.30 0.00 7.44
CA TYR A 292 -9.92 0.98 8.32
C TYR A 292 -10.04 0.46 9.75
N VAL A 293 -9.79 1.34 10.71
CA VAL A 293 -10.12 1.14 12.12
C VAL A 293 -11.45 1.82 12.38
N ILE A 294 -12.47 1.04 12.72
CA ILE A 294 -13.83 1.52 12.92
C ILE A 294 -14.23 1.32 14.39
N PRO A 295 -14.78 2.36 15.05
CA PRO A 295 -15.23 2.25 16.41
C PRO A 295 -16.22 1.08 16.60
N LEU A 296 -16.06 0.29 17.67
CA LEU A 296 -16.97 -0.83 17.96
C LEU A 296 -18.45 -0.37 18.08
N SER A 297 -18.68 0.88 18.49
CA SER A 297 -20.02 1.47 18.53
C SER A 297 -20.73 1.49 17.17
N ASP A 298 -19.99 1.44 16.08
CA ASP A 298 -20.53 1.55 14.72
C ASP A 298 -20.71 0.17 14.04
N TYR A 299 -20.50 -0.93 14.82
CA TYR A 299 -20.56 -2.33 14.31
C TYR A 299 -21.88 -2.67 13.61
N GLU A 300 -23.04 -2.38 14.24
CA GLU A 300 -24.34 -2.71 13.66
C GLU A 300 -24.58 -1.97 12.34
N LYS A 301 -24.21 -0.69 12.32
CA LYS A 301 -24.33 0.17 11.14
C LYS A 301 -23.40 -0.30 10.02
N LEU A 302 -22.12 -0.61 10.37
CA LEU A 302 -21.15 -1.15 9.43
C LEU A 302 -21.63 -2.45 8.78
N SER A 303 -22.10 -3.40 9.58
CA SER A 303 -22.54 -4.71 9.10
C SER A 303 -23.75 -4.63 8.18
N LYS A 304 -24.62 -3.62 8.37
CA LYS A 304 -25.82 -3.42 7.57
C LYS A 304 -25.57 -2.63 6.28
N GLU A 305 -24.82 -1.52 6.38
CA GLU A 305 -24.71 -0.54 5.30
C GLU A 305 -23.46 -0.74 4.42
N LEU A 306 -22.44 -1.45 4.93
CA LEU A 306 -21.15 -1.62 4.27
C LEU A 306 -20.66 -3.07 4.23
N PRO A 307 -21.43 -3.98 3.61
CA PRO A 307 -21.03 -5.40 3.51
C PRO A 307 -19.76 -5.62 2.67
N ALA A 308 -19.29 -4.59 1.96
CA ALA A 308 -18.03 -4.62 1.19
C ALA A 308 -16.77 -4.42 2.05
N LEU A 309 -16.93 -4.08 3.35
CA LEU A 309 -15.85 -4.02 4.32
C LEU A 309 -15.88 -5.25 5.22
N ASP A 310 -14.89 -6.11 5.07
CA ASP A 310 -14.75 -7.32 5.88
C ASP A 310 -14.09 -7.00 7.21
N ILE A 311 -14.75 -7.36 8.31
CA ILE A 311 -14.19 -7.26 9.66
C ILE A 311 -13.26 -8.45 9.87
N ILE A 312 -11.94 -8.20 9.91
CA ILE A 312 -10.92 -9.25 10.01
C ILE A 312 -10.33 -9.39 11.42
N GLY A 313 -10.64 -8.46 12.32
CA GLY A 313 -10.08 -8.46 13.66
C GLY A 313 -10.44 -7.23 14.46
N HIS A 314 -9.71 -7.01 15.55
CA HIS A 314 -9.88 -5.84 16.41
C HIS A 314 -8.56 -5.43 17.07
N LEU A 315 -8.50 -4.18 17.53
CA LEU A 315 -7.38 -3.66 18.29
C LEU A 315 -7.44 -4.16 19.75
N THR A 316 -6.28 -4.40 20.33
CA THR A 316 -6.11 -4.85 21.72
C THR A 316 -5.20 -3.92 22.49
N SER A 317 -5.02 -4.16 23.79
CA SER A 317 -4.02 -3.45 24.58
C SER A 317 -2.60 -3.75 24.07
N ALA A 318 -1.67 -2.81 24.27
CA ALA A 318 -0.26 -2.94 23.83
C ALA A 318 0.41 -4.23 24.35
N GLY A 319 0.09 -4.66 25.58
CA GLY A 319 0.66 -5.85 26.20
C GLY A 319 0.28 -7.17 25.51
N SER A 320 -0.76 -7.17 24.67
CA SER A 320 -1.20 -8.36 23.93
C SER A 320 -0.37 -8.60 22.67
N GLY A 321 0.42 -7.63 22.22
CA GLY A 321 1.14 -7.69 20.95
C GLY A 321 0.20 -7.67 19.73
N THR A 322 0.79 -7.88 18.55
CA THR A 322 0.05 -8.00 17.29
C THR A 322 0.02 -9.47 16.89
N MET A 323 -1.16 -10.09 16.94
CA MET A 323 -1.33 -11.55 16.82
C MET A 323 -2.21 -11.91 15.63
N LEU A 324 -1.87 -13.01 14.96
CA LEU A 324 -2.73 -13.74 14.04
C LEU A 324 -3.36 -14.91 14.82
N VAL A 325 -4.68 -15.01 14.79
CA VAL A 325 -5.42 -16.11 15.43
C VAL A 325 -5.78 -17.11 14.34
N THR A 326 -5.29 -18.32 14.46
CA THR A 326 -5.56 -19.43 13.55
C THR A 326 -6.97 -20.00 13.75
N PRO A 327 -7.54 -20.79 12.81
CA PRO A 327 -8.91 -21.31 12.93
C PRO A 327 -9.16 -22.20 14.15
N ASP A 328 -8.12 -22.81 14.72
CA ASP A 328 -8.16 -23.56 15.98
C ASP A 328 -8.12 -22.67 17.22
N GLY A 329 -8.04 -21.35 17.05
CA GLY A 329 -8.00 -20.36 18.12
C GLY A 329 -6.59 -20.07 18.69
N THR A 330 -5.52 -20.63 18.10
CA THR A 330 -4.16 -20.41 18.56
C THR A 330 -3.63 -19.04 18.12
N PRO A 331 -3.23 -18.13 19.03
CA PRO A 331 -2.61 -16.88 18.68
C PRO A 331 -1.12 -17.07 18.36
N ILE A 332 -0.68 -16.61 17.19
CA ILE A 332 0.74 -16.56 16.78
C ILE A 332 1.16 -15.13 16.48
N PRO A 333 2.41 -14.72 16.74
CA PRO A 333 2.87 -13.37 16.42
C PRO A 333 2.71 -13.06 14.94
N LEU A 334 2.06 -11.94 14.62
CA LEU A 334 1.93 -11.46 13.24
C LEU A 334 3.27 -10.91 12.77
N LYS A 335 3.86 -11.54 11.74
CA LYS A 335 5.15 -11.13 11.18
C LYS A 335 4.94 -10.30 9.91
N ALA A 336 5.73 -9.24 9.76
CA ALA A 336 5.76 -8.42 8.56
C ALA A 336 7.20 -8.11 8.15
N GLN A 337 7.45 -8.00 6.85
CA GLN A 337 8.76 -7.63 6.33
C GLN A 337 9.16 -6.21 6.78
N GLY A 338 10.42 -6.03 7.15
CA GLY A 338 10.94 -4.73 7.60
C GLY A 338 10.64 -4.37 9.07
N TRP A 339 9.96 -5.24 9.80
CA TRP A 339 9.75 -5.12 11.25
C TRP A 339 10.64 -6.08 12.01
N SER A 340 11.38 -5.56 12.99
CA SER A 340 12.02 -6.38 14.03
C SER A 340 11.01 -6.56 15.15
N ASP A 341 10.76 -7.78 15.54
CA ASP A 341 9.96 -8.13 16.72
C ASP A 341 10.66 -7.68 18.00
#